data_6be585a043e0feb626833ea8f68688f7
#
_entry.id   6be585a043e0feb626833ea8f68688f7
#
_cell.length_a   1.000
_cell.length_b   1.000
_cell.length_c   1.000
_cell.angle_alpha   90.00
_cell.angle_beta   90.00
_cell.angle_gamma   90.00
#
_symmetry.space_group_name_H-M   'P 1'
#
loop_
_entity.id
_entity.type
_entity.pdbx_description
1 polymer ?
#
loop_
_entity_poly.entity_id
_entity_poly.type
_entity_poly.pdbx_seq_one_letter_code
_entity_poly.pdbx_strand_id
1 'polypeptide(L)'
;AIEVPELNQGEVLVTVGVLKSAAAPTEALKFARFLAASDRGLKQFKKFGFTPVEGDKWAEVPELTFFCGSVNRRAVERAIRDFQAREGVQVNTVYNGCGILTAQMKTISQKKLTGFPDTYMACDTYYLEIVDALFQDAIEISDTEVVIAVPKGNPKKITSLADLSRPGVRVAIGQPKQCTIGVLTKKVLVAEGVFDEVMANVVTQTA
;
A
#
# COMPACT_ATOMS: atom_id res chain seq x y z
N ALA A 1 5.33 6.28 49.02
CA ALA A 1 4.39 7.19 48.34
C ALA A 1 3.04 7.05 49.01
N ILE A 2 2.30 8.14 49.15
CA ILE A 2 0.92 8.15 49.64
C ILE A 2 0.04 8.38 48.42
N GLU A 3 -0.91 7.48 48.17
CA GLU A 3 -1.91 7.67 47.13
C GLU A 3 -2.99 8.65 47.60
N VAL A 4 -3.21 9.69 46.84
CA VAL A 4 -4.21 10.72 47.10
C VAL A 4 -5.24 10.65 45.97
N PRO A 5 -6.45 10.12 46.21
CA PRO A 5 -7.43 9.87 45.14
C PRO A 5 -7.77 11.09 44.28
N GLU A 6 -7.74 12.29 44.87
CA GLU A 6 -7.99 13.53 44.17
C GLU A 6 -6.91 13.87 43.12
N LEU A 7 -5.71 13.32 43.26
CA LEU A 7 -4.61 13.47 42.27
C LEU A 7 -4.69 12.48 41.12
N ASN A 8 -5.51 11.43 41.25
CA ASN A 8 -5.70 10.44 40.18
C ASN A 8 -6.45 11.02 38.95
N GLN A 9 -6.95 12.25 39.04
CA GLN A 9 -7.51 12.96 37.87
C GLN A 9 -6.44 13.56 36.94
N GLY A 10 -5.17 13.52 37.34
CA GLY A 10 -4.03 14.01 36.56
C GLY A 10 -3.19 12.88 35.98
N GLU A 11 -3.74 12.11 35.00
CA GLU A 11 -2.90 11.17 34.26
C GLU A 11 -1.86 11.91 33.42
N VAL A 12 -0.59 11.56 33.59
CA VAL A 12 0.50 12.05 32.74
C VAL A 12 0.85 10.98 31.72
N LEU A 13 0.54 11.26 30.46
CA LEU A 13 0.92 10.38 29.37
C LEU A 13 2.34 10.69 28.91
N VAL A 14 3.25 9.73 29.11
CA VAL A 14 4.63 9.83 28.59
C VAL A 14 4.65 9.42 27.12
N THR A 15 5.11 10.31 26.26
CA THR A 15 5.16 10.09 24.80
C THR A 15 6.56 10.30 24.25
N VAL A 16 6.88 9.64 23.15
CA VAL A 16 8.10 9.85 22.37
C VAL A 16 7.72 10.22 20.94
N GLY A 17 8.34 11.25 20.39
CA GLY A 17 8.11 11.72 19.03
C GLY A 17 9.40 11.85 18.24
N VAL A 18 9.32 11.73 16.93
CA VAL A 18 10.42 12.01 16.00
C VAL A 18 10.25 13.43 15.47
N LEU A 19 11.32 14.22 15.57
CA LEU A 19 11.30 15.61 15.12
C LEU A 19 11.35 15.69 13.59
N LYS A 20 10.68 16.69 13.01
CA LYS A 20 10.75 16.95 11.55
C LYS A 20 12.19 17.28 11.09
N SER A 21 13.01 17.84 11.97
CA SER A 21 14.42 18.15 11.72
C SER A 21 15.39 17.03 12.03
N ALA A 22 14.91 15.80 12.30
CA ALA A 22 15.78 14.67 12.60
C ALA A 22 16.74 14.38 11.44
N ALA A 23 18.04 14.32 11.70
CA ALA A 23 19.04 13.97 10.70
C ALA A 23 18.95 12.50 10.24
N ALA A 24 18.44 11.63 11.11
CA ALA A 24 18.21 10.21 10.84
C ALA A 24 16.80 9.80 11.29
N PRO A 25 15.74 10.22 10.57
CA PRO A 25 14.36 10.04 10.99
C PRO A 25 13.95 8.55 11.07
N THR A 26 14.45 7.71 10.18
CA THR A 26 14.20 6.26 10.18
C THR A 26 14.72 5.61 11.45
N GLU A 27 15.97 5.89 11.84
CA GLU A 27 16.57 5.33 13.05
C GLU A 27 15.91 5.90 14.32
N ALA A 28 15.55 7.18 14.29
CA ALA A 28 14.82 7.80 15.40
C ALA A 28 13.44 7.14 15.60
N LEU A 29 12.71 6.84 14.52
CA LEU A 29 11.44 6.13 14.60
C LEU A 29 11.63 4.69 15.10
N LYS A 30 12.66 4.00 14.62
CA LYS A 30 13.01 2.64 15.08
C LYS A 30 13.30 2.63 16.59
N PHE A 31 14.06 3.61 17.07
CA PHE A 31 14.32 3.77 18.51
C PHE A 31 13.04 4.05 19.31
N ALA A 32 12.18 4.95 18.82
CA ALA A 32 10.90 5.23 19.47
C ALA A 32 10.03 3.96 19.57
N ARG A 33 9.95 3.17 18.50
CA ARG A 33 9.25 1.88 18.49
C ARG A 33 9.87 0.87 19.45
N PHE A 34 11.20 0.80 19.54
CA PHE A 34 11.90 -0.06 20.50
C PHE A 34 11.55 0.32 21.95
N LEU A 35 11.49 1.62 22.27
CA LEU A 35 11.06 2.08 23.59
C LEU A 35 9.62 1.69 23.92
N ALA A 36 8.73 1.74 22.91
CA ALA A 36 7.33 1.38 23.04
C ALA A 36 7.06 -0.14 22.96
N ALA A 37 8.08 -0.97 22.75
CA ALA A 37 7.89 -2.41 22.66
C ALA A 37 7.69 -3.06 24.05
N SER A 38 6.67 -3.92 24.15
CA SER A 38 6.25 -4.56 25.42
C SER A 38 7.33 -5.46 26.02
N ASP A 39 8.17 -6.04 25.19
CA ASP A 39 9.28 -6.93 25.58
C ASP A 39 10.65 -6.20 25.64
N ARG A 40 10.71 -4.92 25.37
CA ARG A 40 11.94 -4.08 25.40
C ARG A 40 11.76 -2.87 26.35
N GLY A 41 11.56 -1.67 25.81
CA GLY A 41 11.53 -0.44 26.60
C GLY A 41 10.45 -0.43 27.67
N LEU A 42 9.24 -0.86 27.37
CA LEU A 42 8.15 -0.86 28.36
C LEU A 42 8.44 -1.72 29.60
N LYS A 43 9.26 -2.77 29.50
CA LYS A 43 9.73 -3.53 30.66
C LYS A 43 10.54 -2.66 31.64
N GLN A 44 11.31 -1.71 31.11
CA GLN A 44 12.09 -0.81 31.95
C GLN A 44 11.18 0.21 32.63
N PHE A 45 10.26 0.82 31.89
CA PHE A 45 9.27 1.73 32.49
C PHE A 45 8.50 1.06 33.63
N LYS A 46 8.05 -0.18 33.45
CA LYS A 46 7.37 -0.94 34.49
C LYS A 46 8.24 -1.14 35.76
N LYS A 47 9.55 -1.39 35.61
CA LYS A 47 10.47 -1.54 36.75
C LYS A 47 10.60 -0.28 37.62
N PHE A 48 10.40 0.89 36.97
CA PHE A 48 10.47 2.18 37.64
C PHE A 48 9.10 2.70 38.10
N GLY A 49 8.07 1.85 38.11
CA GLY A 49 6.75 2.18 38.65
C GLY A 49 5.80 2.88 37.69
N PHE A 50 6.15 2.98 36.40
CA PHE A 50 5.22 3.46 35.39
C PHE A 50 4.23 2.37 35.01
N THR A 51 3.01 2.76 34.63
CA THR A 51 2.01 1.87 34.03
C THR A 51 2.21 1.85 32.52
N PRO A 52 2.76 0.77 31.93
CA PRO A 52 2.96 0.72 30.49
C PRO A 52 1.64 0.70 29.74
N VAL A 53 1.61 1.38 28.59
CA VAL A 53 0.56 1.19 27.59
C VAL A 53 0.68 -0.18 26.92
N GLU A 54 -0.36 -0.60 26.21
CA GLU A 54 -0.28 -1.76 25.32
C GLU A 54 0.68 -1.47 24.17
N GLY A 55 1.66 -2.33 23.95
CA GLY A 55 2.67 -2.16 22.91
C GLY A 55 3.01 -3.48 22.24
N ASP A 56 3.42 -3.40 20.98
CA ASP A 56 3.86 -4.55 20.19
C ASP A 56 5.10 -5.20 20.77
N LYS A 57 5.34 -6.47 20.41
CA LYS A 57 6.60 -7.13 20.70
C LYS A 57 7.68 -6.72 19.68
N TRP A 58 8.89 -6.57 20.16
CA TRP A 58 10.07 -6.43 19.30
C TRP A 58 10.56 -7.80 18.86
N ALA A 59 10.15 -8.23 17.68
CA ALA A 59 10.58 -9.52 17.13
C ALA A 59 12.08 -9.53 16.80
N GLU A 60 12.77 -10.64 17.02
CA GLU A 60 14.18 -10.80 16.64
C GLU A 60 14.36 -10.82 15.11
N VAL A 61 13.43 -11.48 14.42
CA VAL A 61 13.28 -11.41 12.96
C VAL A 61 11.87 -10.95 12.68
N PRO A 62 11.64 -9.64 12.53
CA PRO A 62 10.30 -9.13 12.25
C PRO A 62 9.85 -9.55 10.86
N GLU A 63 8.56 -9.88 10.74
CA GLU A 63 7.92 -10.21 9.48
C GLU A 63 6.92 -9.13 9.12
N LEU A 64 6.85 -8.81 7.82
CA LEU A 64 5.84 -7.91 7.26
C LEU A 64 5.05 -8.65 6.18
N THR A 65 3.74 -8.45 6.18
CA THR A 65 2.88 -8.84 5.06
C THR A 65 2.67 -7.62 4.16
N PHE A 66 3.14 -7.74 2.92
CA PHE A 66 3.07 -6.67 1.94
C PHE A 66 2.12 -7.02 0.81
N PHE A 67 1.01 -6.28 0.69
CA PHE A 67 0.13 -6.36 -0.47
C PHE A 67 0.60 -5.37 -1.52
N CYS A 68 0.82 -5.84 -2.74
CA CYS A 68 1.38 -5.02 -3.81
C CYS A 68 0.64 -5.23 -5.12
N GLY A 69 0.19 -4.16 -5.73
CA GLY A 69 -0.37 -4.20 -7.08
C GLY A 69 0.64 -4.81 -8.07
N SER A 70 0.22 -5.82 -8.81
CA SER A 70 1.10 -6.67 -9.64
C SER A 70 1.97 -5.90 -10.64
N VAL A 71 1.52 -4.75 -11.11
CA VAL A 71 2.29 -3.91 -12.06
C VAL A 71 3.58 -3.38 -11.45
N ASN A 72 3.63 -3.22 -10.14
CA ASN A 72 4.78 -2.68 -9.39
C ASN A 72 5.85 -3.75 -9.14
N ARG A 73 5.55 -5.04 -9.37
CA ARG A 73 6.39 -6.17 -8.97
C ARG A 73 7.85 -6.01 -9.39
N ARG A 74 8.10 -5.69 -10.67
CA ARG A 74 9.47 -5.57 -11.20
C ARG A 74 10.26 -4.44 -10.54
N ALA A 75 9.59 -3.34 -10.20
CA ALA A 75 10.20 -2.20 -9.56
C ALA A 75 10.57 -2.49 -8.09
N VAL A 76 9.69 -3.19 -7.36
CA VAL A 76 9.85 -3.36 -5.90
C VAL A 76 10.65 -4.59 -5.48
N GLU A 77 10.72 -5.67 -6.30
CA GLU A 77 11.37 -6.92 -5.88
C GLU A 77 12.83 -6.74 -5.44
N ARG A 78 13.58 -5.85 -6.09
CA ARG A 78 14.97 -5.58 -5.68
C ARG A 78 15.02 -4.78 -4.38
N ALA A 79 14.20 -3.73 -4.28
CA ALA A 79 14.10 -2.91 -3.08
C ALA A 79 13.71 -3.74 -1.85
N ILE A 80 12.78 -4.70 -2.01
CA ILE A 80 12.39 -5.63 -0.94
C ILE A 80 13.59 -6.46 -0.50
N ARG A 81 14.36 -7.05 -1.44
CA ARG A 81 15.55 -7.84 -1.09
C ARG A 81 16.61 -7.00 -0.37
N ASP A 82 16.85 -5.80 -0.85
CA ASP A 82 17.84 -4.90 -0.26
C ASP A 82 17.39 -4.47 1.16
N PHE A 83 16.10 -4.21 1.36
CA PHE A 83 15.52 -3.91 2.66
C PHE A 83 15.63 -5.10 3.62
N GLN A 84 15.27 -6.30 3.19
CA GLN A 84 15.39 -7.52 3.99
C GLN A 84 16.85 -7.77 4.45
N ALA A 85 17.79 -7.61 3.52
CA ALA A 85 19.21 -7.79 3.82
C ALA A 85 19.75 -6.74 4.80
N ARG A 86 19.30 -5.49 4.66
CA ARG A 86 19.74 -4.38 5.51
C ARG A 86 19.13 -4.42 6.90
N GLU A 87 17.82 -4.65 6.98
CA GLU A 87 17.05 -4.48 8.22
C GLU A 87 16.79 -5.79 8.97
N GLY A 88 17.11 -6.94 8.36
CA GLY A 88 16.84 -8.26 8.94
C GLY A 88 15.33 -8.56 9.05
N VAL A 89 14.51 -7.92 8.24
CA VAL A 89 13.05 -8.10 8.20
C VAL A 89 12.68 -9.06 7.09
N GLN A 90 11.79 -10.01 7.35
CA GLN A 90 11.19 -10.84 6.30
C GLN A 90 9.96 -10.12 5.73
N VAL A 91 9.88 -9.99 4.40
CA VAL A 91 8.74 -9.39 3.72
C VAL A 91 7.99 -10.44 2.91
N ASN A 92 6.81 -10.81 3.40
CA ASN A 92 5.90 -11.77 2.75
C ASN A 92 5.01 -10.98 1.78
N THR A 93 5.31 -11.06 0.49
CA THR A 93 4.63 -10.24 -0.52
C THR A 93 3.53 -11.00 -1.24
N VAL A 94 2.35 -10.39 -1.33
CA VAL A 94 1.22 -10.86 -2.13
C VAL A 94 1.01 -9.90 -3.30
N TYR A 95 1.21 -10.40 -4.52
CA TYR A 95 0.97 -9.64 -5.75
C TYR A 95 -0.39 -9.98 -6.34
N ASN A 96 -1.21 -8.96 -6.59
CA ASN A 96 -2.50 -9.13 -7.27
C ASN A 96 -2.98 -7.81 -7.90
N GLY A 97 -4.11 -7.83 -8.61
CA GLY A 97 -4.81 -6.62 -9.03
C GLY A 97 -5.27 -5.79 -7.84
N CYS A 98 -5.10 -4.47 -7.90
CA CYS A 98 -5.41 -3.58 -6.77
C CYS A 98 -6.86 -3.69 -6.30
N GLY A 99 -7.82 -3.90 -7.22
CA GLY A 99 -9.22 -4.12 -6.86
C GLY A 99 -9.45 -5.43 -6.07
N ILE A 100 -8.69 -6.48 -6.37
CA ILE A 100 -8.75 -7.76 -5.65
C ILE A 100 -8.16 -7.58 -4.24
N LEU A 101 -7.01 -6.91 -4.12
CA LEU A 101 -6.36 -6.67 -2.84
C LEU A 101 -7.22 -5.81 -1.91
N THR A 102 -7.84 -4.74 -2.42
CA THR A 102 -8.74 -3.90 -1.61
C THR A 102 -9.99 -4.64 -1.17
N ALA A 103 -10.59 -5.48 -2.04
CA ALA A 103 -11.71 -6.33 -1.67
C ALA A 103 -11.32 -7.35 -0.58
N GLN A 104 -10.13 -7.93 -0.67
CA GLN A 104 -9.60 -8.84 0.33
C GLN A 104 -9.39 -8.13 1.68
N MET A 105 -8.76 -6.95 1.70
CA MET A 105 -8.57 -6.16 2.92
C MET A 105 -9.89 -5.81 3.59
N LYS A 106 -10.88 -5.34 2.82
CA LYS A 106 -12.23 -5.09 3.36
C LYS A 106 -12.85 -6.34 3.99
N THR A 107 -12.72 -7.48 3.33
CA THR A 107 -13.26 -8.75 3.85
C THR A 107 -12.58 -9.15 5.17
N ILE A 108 -11.25 -9.06 5.23
CA ILE A 108 -10.48 -9.39 6.44
C ILE A 108 -10.88 -8.45 7.58
N SER A 109 -10.94 -7.14 7.32
CA SER A 109 -11.32 -6.14 8.32
C SER A 109 -12.75 -6.33 8.83
N GLN A 110 -13.74 -6.46 7.93
CA GLN A 110 -15.15 -6.61 8.30
C GLN A 110 -15.42 -7.88 9.10
N LYS A 111 -14.77 -8.98 8.74
CA LYS A 111 -14.91 -10.26 9.43
C LYS A 111 -13.95 -10.46 10.60
N LYS A 112 -13.12 -9.46 10.89
CA LYS A 112 -12.08 -9.52 11.95
C LYS A 112 -11.19 -10.76 11.82
N LEU A 113 -10.80 -11.10 10.59
CA LEU A 113 -9.91 -12.23 10.31
C LEU A 113 -8.46 -11.82 10.55
N THR A 114 -7.59 -12.83 10.71
CA THR A 114 -6.13 -12.66 10.70
C THR A 114 -5.60 -12.48 9.27
N GLY A 115 -4.36 -11.98 9.14
CA GLY A 115 -3.70 -11.83 7.84
C GLY A 115 -4.00 -10.53 7.10
N PHE A 116 -4.40 -9.48 7.84
CA PHE A 116 -4.43 -8.13 7.28
C PHE A 116 -2.98 -7.69 6.96
N PRO A 117 -2.74 -7.02 5.82
CA PRO A 117 -1.37 -6.61 5.47
C PRO A 117 -0.87 -5.48 6.37
N ASP A 118 0.44 -5.50 6.66
CA ASP A 118 1.13 -4.40 7.36
C ASP A 118 1.35 -3.21 6.44
N THR A 119 1.53 -3.46 5.14
CA THR A 119 1.71 -2.44 4.10
C THR A 119 0.97 -2.80 2.83
N TYR A 120 0.46 -1.77 2.15
CA TYR A 120 -0.19 -1.92 0.86
C TYR A 120 0.37 -0.89 -0.14
N MET A 121 0.80 -1.35 -1.30
CA MET A 121 1.22 -0.51 -2.42
C MET A 121 0.19 -0.59 -3.53
N ALA A 122 -0.59 0.46 -3.65
CA ALA A 122 -1.54 0.60 -4.75
C ALA A 122 -0.85 1.00 -6.05
N CYS A 123 -1.50 0.75 -7.17
CA CYS A 123 -1.08 1.23 -8.48
C CYS A 123 -1.61 2.64 -8.78
N ASP A 124 -2.52 3.13 -7.94
CA ASP A 124 -3.19 4.42 -8.09
C ASP A 124 -3.82 4.83 -6.75
N THR A 125 -3.86 6.13 -6.45
CA THR A 125 -4.46 6.70 -5.24
C THR A 125 -5.92 6.32 -5.06
N TYR A 126 -6.66 6.13 -6.15
CA TYR A 126 -8.06 5.67 -6.13
C TYR A 126 -8.25 4.41 -5.26
N TYR A 127 -7.30 3.48 -5.27
CA TYR A 127 -7.42 2.26 -4.46
C TYR A 127 -7.00 2.47 -3.00
N LEU A 128 -6.23 3.51 -2.68
CA LEU A 128 -5.97 3.89 -1.29
C LEU A 128 -7.22 4.52 -0.68
N GLU A 129 -7.88 5.44 -1.38
CA GLU A 129 -9.12 6.09 -0.94
C GLU A 129 -10.21 5.07 -0.54
N ILE A 130 -10.29 3.95 -1.26
CA ILE A 130 -11.26 2.87 -0.98
C ILE A 130 -11.04 2.22 0.39
N VAL A 131 -9.82 2.24 0.92
CA VAL A 131 -9.39 1.58 2.17
C VAL A 131 -8.69 2.53 3.14
N ASP A 132 -8.77 3.83 2.91
CA ASP A 132 -8.10 4.89 3.66
C ASP A 132 -8.27 4.74 5.19
N ALA A 133 -9.49 4.51 5.64
CA ALA A 133 -9.81 4.31 7.06
C ALA A 133 -9.09 3.10 7.72
N LEU A 134 -8.41 2.26 6.95
CA LEU A 134 -7.70 1.09 7.45
C LEU A 134 -6.19 1.34 7.63
N PHE A 135 -5.68 2.49 7.18
CA PHE A 135 -4.26 2.85 7.22
C PHE A 135 -4.01 4.08 8.09
N GLN A 136 -2.81 4.17 8.62
CA GLN A 136 -2.37 5.30 9.45
C GLN A 136 -1.88 6.46 8.59
N ASP A 137 -1.18 6.15 7.49
CA ASP A 137 -0.53 7.12 6.62
C ASP A 137 -0.28 6.52 5.23
N ALA A 138 -0.13 7.38 4.24
CA ALA A 138 0.22 7.02 2.87
C ALA A 138 1.36 7.91 2.36
N ILE A 139 2.32 7.29 1.67
CA ILE A 139 3.49 7.95 1.09
C ILE A 139 3.44 7.79 -0.43
N GLU A 140 3.51 8.88 -1.15
CA GLU A 140 3.66 8.87 -2.61
C GLU A 140 5.04 8.35 -3.00
N ILE A 141 5.09 7.39 -3.94
CA ILE A 141 6.34 6.75 -4.37
C ILE A 141 6.73 7.22 -5.77
N SER A 142 5.80 7.19 -6.73
CA SER A 142 6.05 7.58 -8.11
C SER A 142 4.76 7.84 -8.87
N ASP A 143 4.89 8.48 -10.01
CA ASP A 143 3.87 8.59 -11.03
C ASP A 143 4.31 7.86 -12.31
N THR A 144 3.36 7.60 -13.21
CA THR A 144 3.61 7.06 -14.55
C THR A 144 2.44 7.36 -15.46
N GLU A 145 2.73 7.49 -16.76
CA GLU A 145 1.72 7.72 -17.76
C GLU A 145 1.10 6.40 -18.24
N VAL A 146 -0.17 6.46 -18.64
CA VAL A 146 -0.85 5.38 -19.35
C VAL A 146 -0.50 5.50 -20.84
N VAL A 147 0.00 4.42 -21.41
CA VAL A 147 0.43 4.38 -22.82
C VAL A 147 -0.28 3.26 -23.59
N ILE A 148 -0.35 3.43 -24.90
CA ILE A 148 -0.80 2.38 -25.81
C ILE A 148 0.40 1.54 -26.24
N ALA A 149 0.45 0.27 -25.84
CA ALA A 149 1.47 -0.66 -26.30
C ALA A 149 1.09 -1.22 -27.65
N VAL A 150 2.01 -1.14 -28.62
CA VAL A 150 1.84 -1.65 -29.97
C VAL A 150 2.98 -2.61 -30.35
N PRO A 151 2.77 -3.53 -31.31
CA PRO A 151 3.84 -4.35 -31.86
C PRO A 151 4.98 -3.50 -32.41
N LYS A 152 6.21 -4.05 -32.40
CA LYS A 152 7.39 -3.35 -32.92
C LYS A 152 7.14 -2.81 -34.32
N GLY A 153 7.46 -1.55 -34.53
CA GLY A 153 7.26 -0.84 -35.78
C GLY A 153 5.84 -0.32 -36.01
N ASN A 154 4.94 -0.49 -35.07
CA ASN A 154 3.56 0.01 -35.11
C ASN A 154 2.85 -0.28 -36.47
N PRO A 155 2.71 -1.55 -36.87
CA PRO A 155 2.23 -1.92 -38.22
C PRO A 155 0.81 -1.43 -38.51
N LYS A 156 0.01 -1.17 -37.48
CA LYS A 156 -1.35 -0.63 -37.60
C LYS A 156 -1.38 0.90 -37.57
N LYS A 157 -0.22 1.57 -37.41
CA LYS A 157 -0.10 3.04 -37.36
C LYS A 157 -1.07 3.65 -36.34
N ILE A 158 -1.08 3.10 -35.13
CA ILE A 158 -1.87 3.62 -34.00
C ILE A 158 -1.17 4.86 -33.46
N THR A 159 -1.82 6.00 -33.46
CA THR A 159 -1.29 7.29 -33.01
C THR A 159 -2.25 8.02 -32.06
N SER A 160 -3.49 7.53 -31.97
CA SER A 160 -4.52 8.10 -31.09
C SER A 160 -5.43 7.03 -30.51
N LEU A 161 -6.25 7.39 -29.53
CA LEU A 161 -7.29 6.50 -28.99
C LEU A 161 -8.34 6.15 -30.03
N ALA A 162 -8.71 7.09 -30.90
CA ALA A 162 -9.65 6.85 -31.98
C ALA A 162 -9.16 5.76 -32.96
N ASP A 163 -7.85 5.61 -33.15
CA ASP A 163 -7.30 4.54 -33.98
C ASP A 163 -7.61 3.14 -33.49
N LEU A 164 -7.91 2.99 -32.18
CA LEU A 164 -8.26 1.71 -31.55
C LEU A 164 -9.66 1.21 -32.00
N SER A 165 -10.52 2.11 -32.47
CA SER A 165 -11.87 1.77 -32.99
C SER A 165 -11.88 1.28 -34.43
N ARG A 166 -10.77 1.43 -35.18
CA ARG A 166 -10.69 1.05 -36.61
C ARG A 166 -10.94 -0.44 -36.83
N PRO A 167 -11.62 -0.81 -37.93
CA PRO A 167 -11.83 -2.21 -38.27
C PRO A 167 -10.54 -3.03 -38.33
N GLY A 168 -10.55 -4.23 -37.74
CA GLY A 168 -9.41 -5.14 -37.71
C GLY A 168 -8.31 -4.79 -36.73
N VAL A 169 -8.49 -3.78 -35.90
CA VAL A 169 -7.66 -3.53 -34.70
C VAL A 169 -8.16 -4.46 -33.58
N ARG A 170 -7.27 -5.20 -32.96
CA ARG A 170 -7.57 -6.04 -31.79
C ARG A 170 -6.99 -5.38 -30.54
N VAL A 171 -7.84 -5.11 -29.57
CA VAL A 171 -7.49 -4.38 -28.36
C VAL A 171 -7.52 -5.32 -27.16
N ALA A 172 -6.51 -5.22 -26.28
CA ALA A 172 -6.50 -5.82 -24.97
C ALA A 172 -6.50 -4.70 -23.93
N ILE A 173 -7.36 -4.78 -22.93
CA ILE A 173 -7.42 -3.80 -21.85
C ILE A 173 -7.41 -4.48 -20.47
N GLY A 174 -7.16 -3.70 -19.43
CA GLY A 174 -7.38 -4.13 -18.06
C GLY A 174 -8.87 -4.23 -17.72
N GLN A 175 -9.23 -5.15 -16.85
CA GLN A 175 -10.61 -5.29 -16.37
C GLN A 175 -10.94 -4.14 -15.39
N PRO A 176 -11.96 -3.28 -15.68
CA PRO A 176 -12.19 -2.05 -14.91
C PRO A 176 -12.56 -2.24 -13.43
N LYS A 177 -13.03 -3.43 -13.04
CA LYS A 177 -13.38 -3.72 -11.64
C LYS A 177 -12.23 -4.33 -10.85
N GLN A 178 -11.16 -4.76 -11.51
CA GLN A 178 -10.10 -5.57 -10.89
C GLN A 178 -8.73 -4.90 -10.89
N CYS A 179 -8.46 -4.02 -11.85
CA CYS A 179 -7.17 -3.36 -11.94
C CYS A 179 -7.23 -1.89 -12.36
N THR A 180 -6.25 -1.13 -11.92
CA THR A 180 -6.09 0.31 -12.16
C THR A 180 -6.14 0.66 -13.64
N ILE A 181 -5.36 -0.03 -14.47
CA ILE A 181 -5.30 0.28 -15.90
C ILE A 181 -6.68 0.13 -16.56
N GLY A 182 -7.50 -0.79 -16.10
CA GLY A 182 -8.87 -0.94 -16.61
C GLY A 182 -9.77 0.24 -16.22
N VAL A 183 -9.70 0.71 -14.97
CA VAL A 183 -10.44 1.90 -14.50
C VAL A 183 -10.04 3.12 -15.32
N LEU A 184 -8.73 3.38 -15.44
CA LEU A 184 -8.20 4.54 -16.16
C LEU A 184 -8.51 4.47 -17.65
N THR A 185 -8.32 3.31 -18.28
CA THR A 185 -8.68 3.10 -19.70
C THR A 185 -10.14 3.43 -19.94
N LYS A 186 -11.05 2.90 -19.13
CA LYS A 186 -12.48 3.21 -19.25
C LYS A 186 -12.74 4.71 -19.11
N LYS A 187 -12.16 5.34 -18.08
CA LYS A 187 -12.34 6.78 -17.81
C LYS A 187 -11.92 7.63 -19.01
N VAL A 188 -10.74 7.35 -19.58
CA VAL A 188 -10.21 8.09 -20.71
C VAL A 188 -11.01 7.85 -21.99
N LEU A 189 -11.35 6.61 -22.32
CA LEU A 189 -12.15 6.28 -23.51
C LEU A 189 -13.55 6.91 -23.46
N VAL A 190 -14.16 6.98 -22.27
CA VAL A 190 -15.46 7.67 -22.09
C VAL A 190 -15.31 9.17 -22.25
N ALA A 191 -14.26 9.77 -21.69
CA ALA A 191 -14.00 11.20 -21.80
C ALA A 191 -13.75 11.63 -23.27
N GLU A 192 -13.07 10.79 -24.05
CA GLU A 192 -12.81 11.01 -25.47
C GLU A 192 -13.99 10.61 -26.37
N GLY A 193 -15.06 10.06 -25.81
CA GLY A 193 -16.27 9.68 -26.56
C GLY A 193 -16.11 8.50 -27.51
N VAL A 194 -15.09 7.66 -27.32
CA VAL A 194 -14.78 6.50 -28.19
C VAL A 194 -14.93 5.15 -27.50
N PHE A 195 -15.56 5.14 -26.34
CA PHE A 195 -15.63 3.93 -25.50
C PHE A 195 -16.31 2.75 -26.20
N ASP A 196 -17.49 2.94 -26.74
CA ASP A 196 -18.28 1.86 -27.32
C ASP A 196 -17.62 1.29 -28.58
N GLU A 197 -17.07 2.16 -29.42
CA GLU A 197 -16.37 1.76 -30.66
C GLU A 197 -15.09 0.98 -30.37
N VAL A 198 -14.31 1.42 -29.34
CA VAL A 198 -13.10 0.69 -28.95
C VAL A 198 -13.47 -0.64 -28.28
N MET A 199 -14.53 -0.66 -27.46
CA MET A 199 -15.00 -1.90 -26.82
C MET A 199 -15.44 -2.96 -27.83
N ALA A 200 -15.94 -2.57 -29.00
CA ALA A 200 -16.24 -3.52 -30.10
C ALA A 200 -14.99 -4.26 -30.59
N ASN A 201 -13.81 -3.67 -30.49
CA ASN A 201 -12.52 -4.24 -30.86
C ASN A 201 -11.78 -4.94 -29.69
N VAL A 202 -12.33 -4.91 -28.47
CA VAL A 202 -11.70 -5.55 -27.30
C VAL A 202 -11.87 -7.06 -27.39
N VAL A 203 -10.75 -7.75 -27.46
CA VAL A 203 -10.71 -9.23 -27.56
C VAL A 203 -10.37 -9.89 -26.22
N THR A 204 -9.85 -9.15 -25.26
CA THR A 204 -9.54 -9.66 -23.93
C THR A 204 -9.51 -8.54 -22.88
N GLN A 205 -9.92 -8.90 -21.68
CA GLN A 205 -9.79 -8.08 -20.47
C GLN A 205 -9.09 -8.92 -19.39
N THR A 206 -8.00 -8.39 -18.84
CA THR A 206 -7.20 -9.09 -17.81
C THR A 206 -7.09 -8.26 -16.52
N ALA A 207 -6.91 -8.92 -15.40
CA ALA A 207 -6.61 -8.29 -14.13
C ALA A 207 -5.08 -8.09 -13.96
#